data_3275298e7e89aea83837ab8baacfd1e2
#
_entry.id   3275298e7e89aea83837ab8baacfd1e2
#
_cell.length_a   1.000
_cell.length_b   1.000
_cell.length_c   1.000
_cell.angle_alpha   90.00
_cell.angle_beta   90.00
_cell.angle_gamma   90.00
#
_symmetry.space_group_name_H-M   'P 1'
#
loop_
_entity.id
_entity.type
_entity.pdbx_description
1 polymer ?
#
loop_
_entity_poly.entity_id
_entity_poly.type
_entity_poly.pdbx_seq_one_letter_code
_entity_poly.pdbx_strand_id
1 'polypeptide(L)'
;MLTLDRAEESWDWKGGSWSWNYPALAMNATRLGRTDVALRAITMDDRSDLLLPGGNNYRTTRLRMYLPGNGGLLLAVGMMCAGWDGCDRKNPGFPDDGTWDVRWEGLSPMP
;
A
#
# COMPACT_ATOMS: atom_id res chain seq x y z
N MET A 1 13.66 -1.27 -10.15
CA MET A 1 14.15 -0.15 -9.32
C MET A 1 13.83 1.19 -9.98
N LEU A 2 14.42 1.52 -11.14
CA LEU A 2 14.19 2.80 -11.84
C LEU A 2 12.70 3.14 -12.06
N THR A 3 11.85 2.17 -12.36
CA THR A 3 10.41 2.41 -12.58
C THR A 3 9.70 2.81 -11.30
N LEU A 4 10.03 2.18 -10.16
CA LEU A 4 9.48 2.54 -8.87
C LEU A 4 9.88 3.97 -8.48
N ASP A 5 11.16 4.28 -8.60
CA ASP A 5 11.70 5.61 -8.28
C ASP A 5 11.04 6.69 -9.16
N ARG A 6 10.85 6.40 -10.46
CA ARG A 6 10.15 7.28 -11.39
C ARG A 6 8.69 7.49 -11.02
N ALA A 7 7.97 6.44 -10.62
CA ALA A 7 6.58 6.56 -10.18
C ALA A 7 6.49 7.41 -8.90
N GLU A 8 7.41 7.21 -7.97
CA GLU A 8 7.46 7.96 -6.74
C GLU A 8 7.73 9.47 -6.98
N GLU A 9 8.61 9.78 -7.92
CA GLU A 9 8.98 11.16 -8.25
C GLU A 9 7.98 11.88 -9.14
N SER A 10 7.34 11.18 -10.09
CA SER A 10 6.59 11.81 -11.18
C SER A 10 5.08 11.83 -10.99
N TRP A 11 4.52 10.99 -10.12
CA TRP A 11 3.09 10.99 -9.86
C TRP A 11 2.70 12.17 -8.97
N ASP A 12 1.60 12.83 -9.30
CA ASP A 12 1.04 13.90 -8.48
C ASP A 12 0.30 13.33 -7.27
N TRP A 13 1.05 13.02 -6.22
CA TRP A 13 0.52 12.44 -4.98
C TRP A 13 -0.44 13.38 -4.24
N LYS A 14 -0.27 14.69 -4.38
CA LYS A 14 -1.02 15.67 -3.60
C LYS A 14 -2.36 16.10 -4.20
N GLY A 15 -2.65 15.74 -5.44
CA GLY A 15 -3.88 16.23 -6.06
C GLY A 15 -4.35 15.45 -7.28
N GLY A 16 -3.45 14.82 -8.01
CA GLY A 16 -3.74 14.14 -9.28
C GLY A 16 -3.87 12.62 -9.19
N SER A 17 -3.26 12.01 -8.18
CA SER A 17 -3.29 10.56 -8.01
C SER A 17 -4.65 10.07 -7.51
N TRP A 18 -4.99 8.84 -7.90
CA TRP A 18 -6.13 8.11 -7.37
C TRP A 18 -5.69 7.22 -6.21
N SER A 19 -6.61 6.94 -5.28
CA SER A 19 -6.29 6.17 -4.06
C SER A 19 -5.77 4.77 -4.34
N TRP A 20 -6.06 4.16 -5.48
CA TRP A 20 -5.47 2.87 -5.88
C TRP A 20 -3.97 2.95 -6.23
N ASN A 21 -3.44 4.15 -6.52
CA ASN A 21 -2.02 4.33 -6.84
C ASN A 21 -1.11 4.03 -5.63
N TYR A 22 -1.57 4.40 -4.44
CA TYR A 22 -0.82 4.19 -3.20
C TYR A 22 -0.58 2.72 -2.89
N PRO A 23 -1.61 1.85 -2.84
CA PRO A 23 -1.40 0.42 -2.66
C PRO A 23 -0.64 -0.22 -3.84
N ALA A 24 -0.82 0.24 -5.06
CA ALA A 24 -0.04 -0.25 -6.19
C ALA A 24 1.45 0.04 -6.02
N LEU A 25 1.80 1.25 -5.58
CA LEU A 25 3.18 1.60 -5.24
C LEU A 25 3.71 0.73 -4.10
N ALA A 26 2.92 0.54 -3.04
CA ALA A 26 3.29 -0.26 -1.88
C ALA A 26 3.58 -1.73 -2.25
N MET A 27 2.73 -2.35 -3.08
CA MET A 27 2.94 -3.72 -3.56
C MET A 27 4.21 -3.86 -4.40
N ASN A 28 4.46 -2.91 -5.32
CA ASN A 28 5.70 -2.89 -6.10
C ASN A 28 6.94 -2.73 -5.21
N ALA A 29 6.88 -1.79 -4.28
CA ALA A 29 7.96 -1.54 -3.32
C ALA A 29 8.24 -2.78 -2.46
N THR A 30 7.20 -3.46 -1.99
CA THR A 30 7.30 -4.71 -1.21
C THR A 30 8.02 -5.79 -1.99
N ARG A 31 7.66 -6.02 -3.26
CA ARG A 31 8.35 -7.00 -4.13
C ARG A 31 9.82 -6.67 -4.35
N LEU A 32 10.15 -5.38 -4.42
CA LEU A 32 11.52 -4.89 -4.59
C LEU A 32 12.33 -4.78 -3.28
N GLY A 33 11.72 -5.10 -2.14
CA GLY A 33 12.37 -4.99 -0.83
C GLY A 33 12.54 -3.55 -0.31
N ARG A 34 11.80 -2.59 -0.92
CA ARG A 34 11.78 -1.18 -0.52
C ARG A 34 10.69 -0.96 0.53
N THR A 35 10.89 -1.48 1.74
CA THR A 35 9.93 -1.38 2.84
C THR A 35 9.66 0.05 3.28
N ASP A 36 10.64 0.93 3.15
CA ASP A 36 10.52 2.37 3.38
C ASP A 36 9.46 3.02 2.47
N VAL A 37 9.51 2.70 1.18
CA VAL A 37 8.55 3.18 0.18
C VAL A 37 7.19 2.54 0.39
N ALA A 38 7.14 1.23 0.68
CA ALA A 38 5.90 0.51 0.91
C ALA A 38 5.11 1.11 2.09
N LEU A 39 5.76 1.31 3.22
CA LEU A 39 5.13 1.92 4.40
C LEU A 39 4.70 3.35 4.14
N ARG A 40 5.57 4.17 3.52
CA ARG A 40 5.22 5.55 3.19
C ARG A 40 3.99 5.60 2.29
N ALA A 41 3.89 4.73 1.28
CA ALA A 41 2.77 4.71 0.36
C ALA A 41 1.44 4.40 1.06
N ILE A 42 1.37 3.40 1.94
CA ILE A 42 0.12 3.04 2.62
C ILE A 42 -0.26 3.96 3.80
N THR A 43 0.69 4.77 4.28
CA THR A 43 0.46 5.72 5.38
C THR A 43 0.41 7.17 4.92
N MET A 44 0.46 7.40 3.62
CA MET A 44 0.43 8.75 3.04
C MET A 44 -0.92 9.41 3.30
N ASP A 45 -0.88 10.55 4.01
CA ASP A 45 -2.08 11.31 4.38
C ASP A 45 -2.27 12.48 3.41
N ASP A 46 -3.11 12.28 2.42
CA ASP A 46 -3.51 13.35 1.51
C ASP A 46 -4.97 13.18 1.03
N ARG A 47 -5.45 14.16 0.24
CA ARG A 47 -6.84 14.18 -0.25
C ARG A 47 -7.18 12.99 -1.16
N SER A 48 -6.18 12.41 -1.79
CA SER A 48 -6.38 11.30 -2.72
C SER A 48 -6.51 9.97 -2.02
N ASP A 49 -6.03 9.86 -0.78
CA ASP A 49 -6.03 8.64 0.02
C ASP A 49 -6.70 8.82 1.39
N LEU A 50 -7.76 9.60 1.43
CA LEU A 50 -8.49 9.87 2.68
C LEU A 50 -9.35 8.68 3.10
N LEU A 51 -9.01 8.06 4.22
CA LEU A 51 -9.84 7.09 4.90
C LEU A 51 -10.63 7.76 6.03
N LEU A 52 -11.94 7.66 5.99
CA LEU A 52 -12.81 8.19 7.05
C LEU A 52 -12.83 7.25 8.27
N PRO A 53 -13.29 7.72 9.44
CA PRO A 53 -13.38 6.89 10.64
C PRO A 53 -14.20 5.60 10.46
N GLY A 54 -15.12 5.57 9.49
CA GLY A 54 -15.88 4.37 9.11
C GLY A 54 -15.08 3.37 8.27
N GLY A 55 -13.84 3.68 7.93
CA GLY A 55 -12.94 2.83 7.13
C GLY A 55 -13.10 2.99 5.62
N ASN A 56 -14.09 3.74 5.14
CA ASN A 56 -14.28 3.93 3.71
C ASN A 56 -13.32 4.96 3.12
N ASN A 57 -12.81 4.67 1.94
CA ASN A 57 -12.02 5.63 1.17
C ASN A 57 -12.95 6.68 0.55
N TYR A 58 -12.72 7.94 0.92
CA TYR A 58 -13.49 9.08 0.44
C TYR A 58 -12.70 9.83 -0.63
N ARG A 59 -13.33 10.06 -1.78
CA ARG A 59 -12.69 10.78 -2.89
C ARG A 59 -13.24 12.20 -3.08
N THR A 60 -14.56 12.30 -3.24
CA THR A 60 -15.25 13.58 -3.47
C THR A 60 -16.67 13.52 -2.90
N THR A 61 -17.37 14.66 -2.87
CA THR A 61 -18.78 14.73 -2.48
C THR A 61 -19.70 13.87 -3.36
N ARG A 62 -19.30 13.61 -4.61
CA ARG A 62 -20.04 12.74 -5.54
C ARG A 62 -19.59 11.27 -5.44
N LEU A 63 -18.37 11.04 -4.95
CA LEU A 63 -17.76 9.72 -4.82
C LEU A 63 -17.30 9.53 -3.37
N ARG A 64 -18.26 9.31 -2.48
CA ARG A 64 -18.02 9.22 -1.04
C ARG A 64 -17.46 7.87 -0.59
N MET A 65 -17.60 6.85 -1.42
CA MET A 65 -17.07 5.51 -1.19
C MET A 65 -16.34 5.06 -2.45
N TYR A 66 -15.02 5.17 -2.42
CA TYR A 66 -14.17 4.73 -3.52
C TYR A 66 -13.58 3.36 -3.21
N LEU A 67 -14.35 2.31 -3.46
CA LEU A 67 -14.00 0.92 -3.10
C LEU A 67 -12.68 0.41 -3.72
N PRO A 68 -12.26 0.83 -4.93
CA PRO A 68 -10.95 0.44 -5.43
C PRO A 68 -9.79 0.85 -4.52
N GLY A 69 -9.88 1.98 -3.83
CA GLY A 69 -8.90 2.38 -2.82
C GLY A 69 -8.90 1.44 -1.61
N ASN A 70 -10.08 1.08 -1.11
CA ASN A 70 -10.23 0.11 -0.01
C ASN A 70 -9.70 -1.27 -0.40
N GLY A 71 -10.11 -1.80 -1.55
CA GLY A 71 -9.67 -3.11 -2.03
C GLY A 71 -8.16 -3.14 -2.26
N GLY A 72 -7.60 -2.09 -2.88
CA GLY A 72 -6.18 -1.95 -3.08
C GLY A 72 -5.39 -1.93 -1.78
N LEU A 73 -5.86 -1.20 -0.76
CA LEU A 73 -5.22 -1.16 0.56
C LEU A 73 -5.19 -2.56 1.21
N LEU A 74 -6.31 -3.28 1.19
CA LEU A 74 -6.38 -4.64 1.74
C LEU A 74 -5.41 -5.59 1.02
N LEU A 75 -5.34 -5.50 -0.32
CA LEU A 75 -4.40 -6.30 -1.11
C LEU A 75 -2.94 -5.95 -0.78
N ALA A 76 -2.61 -4.67 -0.70
CA ALA A 76 -1.25 -4.24 -0.38
C ALA A 76 -0.82 -4.71 1.02
N VAL A 77 -1.65 -4.50 2.04
CA VAL A 77 -1.36 -4.96 3.40
C VAL A 77 -1.26 -6.48 3.45
N GLY A 78 -2.15 -7.20 2.76
CA GLY A 78 -2.08 -8.66 2.64
C GLY A 78 -0.75 -9.13 2.06
N MET A 79 -0.29 -8.54 0.95
CA MET A 79 1.02 -8.86 0.35
C MET A 79 2.18 -8.46 1.27
N MET A 80 2.11 -7.32 1.92
CA MET A 80 3.14 -6.85 2.85
C MET A 80 3.32 -7.80 4.05
N CYS A 81 2.24 -8.45 4.48
CA CYS A 81 2.24 -9.44 5.57
C CYS A 81 2.62 -10.84 5.07
N ALA A 82 1.85 -11.40 4.16
CA ALA A 82 1.93 -12.80 3.75
C ALA A 82 2.88 -13.05 2.56
N GLY A 83 3.28 -12.00 1.84
CA GLY A 83 4.14 -12.13 0.67
C GLY A 83 3.40 -12.66 -0.57
N TRP A 84 4.12 -13.37 -1.40
CA TRP A 84 3.66 -13.97 -2.66
C TRP A 84 4.32 -15.34 -2.88
N ASP A 85 3.85 -16.07 -3.87
CA ASP A 85 4.42 -17.38 -4.22
C ASP A 85 5.92 -17.23 -4.54
N GLY A 86 6.73 -18.00 -3.81
CA GLY A 86 8.20 -17.94 -3.92
C GLY A 86 8.86 -16.82 -3.08
N CYS A 87 8.11 -16.08 -2.29
CA CYS A 87 8.68 -15.15 -1.31
C CYS A 87 9.16 -15.91 -0.07
N ASP A 88 10.45 -15.81 0.22
CA ASP A 88 11.10 -16.44 1.38
C ASP A 88 11.21 -15.52 2.61
N ARG A 89 10.79 -14.24 2.47
CA ARG A 89 10.85 -13.24 3.55
C ARG A 89 9.58 -13.27 4.38
N LYS A 90 9.74 -13.20 5.70
CA LYS A 90 8.63 -12.99 6.64
C LYS A 90 8.25 -11.51 6.64
N ASN A 91 6.94 -11.22 6.54
CA ASN A 91 6.42 -9.85 6.53
C ASN A 91 7.17 -8.93 5.55
N PRO A 92 7.24 -9.27 4.25
CA PRO A 92 8.20 -8.67 3.32
C PRO A 92 8.00 -7.17 3.06
N GLY A 93 6.85 -6.61 3.42
CA GLY A 93 6.57 -5.18 3.30
C GLY A 93 6.99 -4.34 4.49
N PHE A 94 7.50 -4.98 5.56
CA PHE A 94 7.89 -4.29 6.79
C PHE A 94 9.38 -4.45 7.05
N PRO A 95 10.04 -3.43 7.65
CA PRO A 95 11.46 -3.55 8.02
C PRO A 95 11.63 -4.58 9.15
N ASP A 96 12.70 -5.35 9.08
CA ASP A 96 13.11 -6.32 10.10
C ASP A 96 14.18 -5.69 11.02
N ASP A 97 13.86 -4.57 11.62
CA ASP A 97 14.75 -3.79 12.49
C ASP A 97 14.19 -3.62 13.92
N GLY A 98 13.09 -4.32 14.23
CA GLY A 98 12.44 -4.26 15.53
C GLY A 98 11.51 -3.06 15.73
N THR A 99 11.33 -2.21 14.73
CA THR A 99 10.41 -1.05 14.81
C THR A 99 8.95 -1.43 14.59
N TRP A 100 8.68 -2.60 14.02
CA TRP A 100 7.34 -3.12 13.74
C TRP A 100 7.11 -4.48 14.40
N ASP A 101 5.97 -4.64 15.08
CA ASP A 101 5.43 -5.93 15.52
C ASP A 101 4.23 -6.29 14.63
N VAL A 102 4.50 -7.09 13.59
CA VAL A 102 3.51 -7.45 12.57
C VAL A 102 2.89 -8.79 12.91
N ARG A 103 1.58 -8.79 13.16
CA ARG A 103 0.79 -9.98 13.47
C ARG A 103 -0.39 -10.07 12.52
N TRP A 104 -0.66 -11.25 12.00
CA TRP A 104 -1.78 -11.50 11.10
C TRP A 104 -2.16 -12.98 11.14
N GLU A 105 -3.40 -13.25 10.72
CA GLU A 105 -3.93 -14.61 10.58
C GLU A 105 -4.90 -14.65 9.38
N GLY A 106 -5.12 -15.85 8.83
CA GLY A 106 -6.07 -16.05 7.74
C GLY A 106 -5.67 -15.50 6.39
N LEU A 107 -4.41 -15.05 6.23
CA LEU A 107 -3.87 -14.60 4.95
C LEU A 107 -3.13 -15.74 4.26
N SER A 108 -3.13 -15.72 2.93
CA SER A 108 -2.30 -16.59 2.09
C SER A 108 -1.37 -15.74 1.22
N PRO A 109 -0.20 -16.26 0.83
CA PRO A 109 0.63 -15.61 -0.17
C PRO A 109 -0.16 -15.29 -1.45
N MET A 110 0.13 -14.17 -2.07
CA MET A 110 -0.43 -13.84 -3.38
C MET A 110 0.22 -14.68 -4.48
N PRO A 111 -0.47 -14.94 -5.59
CA PRO A 111 0.14 -15.57 -6.77
C PRO A 111 1.32 -14.78 -7.33
#